data_627c11d54de4f4ec9cf9b9df5e04bde1
#
_entry.id   627c11d54de4f4ec9cf9b9df5e04bde1
#
_cell.length_a   1.000
_cell.length_b   1.000
_cell.length_c   1.000
_cell.angle_alpha   90.00
_cell.angle_beta   90.00
_cell.angle_gamma   90.00
#
_symmetry.space_group_name_H-M   'P 1'
#
loop_
_entity.id
_entity.type
_entity.pdbx_description
1 polymer ?
#
loop_
_entity_poly.entity_id
_entity_poly.type
_entity_poly.pdbx_seq_one_letter_code
_entity_poly.pdbx_strand_id
1 'polypeptide(L)'
;MIKSRTQFVAAIALSVGAMLISLSPSQAQDDMRKRGDRACKTSSNKLCSKFFGQGDMMILGCLQQNKVRLTGACRKFLTEIGQLH
;
A
#
# COMPACT_ATOMS: atom_id res chain seq x y z
N MET A 1 -19.27 -37.41 26.64
CA MET A 1 -19.26 -36.92 26.33
C MET A 1 -18.86 -36.18 25.98
N ILE A 2 -18.67 -36.03 25.79
CA ILE A 2 -18.39 -35.27 25.37
C ILE A 2 -18.10 -35.27 24.42
N LYS A 3 -18.15 -35.77 24.02
CA LYS A 3 -17.85 -35.76 23.20
C LYS A 3 -18.08 -35.21 22.32
N SER A 4 -18.38 -34.99 22.18
CA SER A 4 -18.69 -34.48 21.29
C SER A 4 -18.42 -33.28 21.12
N ARG A 5 -18.28 -32.85 21.66
CA ARG A 5 -17.97 -31.78 21.54
C ARG A 5 -16.96 -31.51 20.89
N THR A 6 -16.37 -31.93 20.96
CA THR A 6 -15.25 -31.66 20.51
C THR A 6 -15.27 -31.64 19.17
N GLN A 7 -15.78 -32.19 18.79
CA GLN A 7 -15.67 -32.23 17.64
C GLN A 7 -15.95 -31.16 16.96
N PHE A 8 -16.46 -30.72 17.14
CA PHE A 8 -16.80 -29.81 16.43
C PHE A 8 -15.96 -28.92 16.22
N VAL A 9 -15.49 -28.96 16.78
CA VAL A 9 -14.76 -28.07 16.78
C VAL A 9 -13.92 -28.00 15.81
N ALA A 10 -13.46 -28.74 15.82
CA ALA A 10 -12.49 -28.74 15.01
C ALA A 10 -12.85 -28.32 13.77
N ALA A 11 -13.60 -28.81 13.45
CA ALA A 11 -13.87 -28.55 12.22
C ALA A 11 -13.79 -27.24 11.85
N ILE A 12 -14.03 -26.71 12.39
CA ILE A 12 -14.04 -25.56 11.97
C ILE A 12 -13.09 -24.90 11.58
N ALA A 13 -12.70 -25.04 11.96
CA ALA A 13 -11.81 -24.37 11.68
C ALA A 13 -11.31 -24.18 10.60
N LEU A 14 -11.49 -24.41 10.55
CA LEU A 14 -11.00 -24.17 9.78
C LEU A 14 -10.84 -23.91 8.82
N SER A 15 -10.69 -23.90 8.98
CA SER A 15 -10.43 -23.93 7.83
C SER A 15 -10.76 -22.92 7.09
N VAL A 16 -11.39 -22.82 7.05
CA VAL A 16 -11.85 -21.92 6.42
C VAL A 16 -11.20 -20.75 6.30
N GLY A 17 -11.01 -20.37 7.17
CA GLY A 17 -10.49 -19.15 7.09
C GLY A 17 -9.41 -19.02 6.22
N ALA A 18 -8.70 -19.90 6.20
CA ALA A 18 -7.56 -19.83 5.46
C ALA A 18 -7.74 -19.27 4.15
N MET A 19 -8.69 -19.54 3.55
CA MET A 19 -8.80 -19.13 2.30
C MET A 19 -8.71 -17.75 2.12
N LEU A 20 -9.08 -17.06 2.98
CA LEU A 20 -9.09 -15.76 2.78
C LEU A 20 -7.85 -15.17 2.50
N ILE A 21 -6.93 -15.79 2.93
CA ILE A 21 -5.73 -15.34 2.72
C ILE A 21 -5.30 -15.04 1.43
N SER A 22 -5.93 -15.44 0.48
CA SER A 22 -5.44 -15.23 -0.80
C SER A 22 -5.22 -13.76 -1.05
N LEU A 23 -5.75 -12.89 -0.28
CA LEU A 23 -5.53 -11.53 -0.53
C LEU A 23 -4.37 -11.05 0.23
N SER A 24 -3.24 -11.21 -0.26
CA SER A 24 -2.07 -10.86 0.43
C SER A 24 -1.87 -9.36 0.49
N PRO A 25 -1.62 -8.79 1.61
CA PRO A 25 -1.33 -7.38 1.72
C PRO A 25 -0.09 -7.00 0.95
N SER A 26 0.86 -7.90 0.81
CA SER A 26 2.06 -7.56 0.09
C SER A 26 1.80 -7.35 -1.38
N GLN A 27 0.87 -8.05 -1.97
CA GLN A 27 0.56 -7.82 -3.36
C GLN A 27 -0.13 -6.48 -3.51
N ALA A 28 -0.98 -6.10 -2.61
CA ALA A 28 -1.65 -4.83 -2.66
C ALA A 28 -0.64 -3.70 -2.53
N GLN A 29 0.36 -3.89 -1.67
CA GLN A 29 1.36 -2.88 -1.49
C GLN A 29 2.24 -2.75 -2.73
N ASP A 30 2.55 -3.86 -3.39
CA ASP A 30 3.35 -3.83 -4.60
C ASP A 30 2.60 -3.13 -5.72
N ASP A 31 1.30 -3.36 -5.85
CA ASP A 31 0.52 -2.71 -6.89
C ASP A 31 0.45 -1.22 -6.64
N MET A 32 0.28 -0.82 -5.40
CA MET A 32 0.22 0.58 -5.06
C MET A 32 1.56 1.24 -5.34
N ARG A 33 2.65 0.56 -5.01
CA ARG A 33 3.98 1.11 -5.25
C ARG A 33 4.20 1.30 -6.75
N LYS A 34 3.80 0.34 -7.58
CA LYS A 34 3.97 0.48 -9.01
C LYS A 34 3.15 1.61 -9.58
N ARG A 35 1.92 1.76 -9.08
CA ARG A 35 1.08 2.85 -9.53
C ARG A 35 1.69 4.20 -9.14
N GLY A 36 2.20 4.28 -7.93
CA GLY A 36 2.83 5.50 -7.43
C GLY A 36 4.09 5.84 -8.22
N ASP A 37 4.89 4.82 -8.53
CA ASP A 37 6.11 5.03 -9.28
C ASP A 37 5.76 5.61 -10.65
N ARG A 38 4.75 5.05 -11.32
CA ARG A 38 4.38 5.58 -12.62
C ARG A 38 3.81 6.98 -12.53
N ALA A 39 2.98 7.23 -11.54
CA ALA A 39 2.31 8.51 -11.43
C ALA A 39 3.26 9.62 -10.99
N CYS A 40 4.20 9.29 -10.12
CA CYS A 40 5.04 10.29 -9.50
C CYS A 40 6.50 10.29 -9.94
N LYS A 41 6.85 9.50 -10.97
CA LYS A 41 8.24 9.42 -11.39
C LYS A 41 8.81 10.77 -11.78
N THR A 42 8.11 11.52 -12.58
CA THR A 42 8.59 12.81 -13.03
C THR A 42 8.73 13.78 -11.85
N SER A 43 7.71 13.83 -10.99
CA SER A 43 7.76 14.73 -9.84
C SER A 43 8.90 14.35 -8.91
N SER A 44 9.09 13.06 -8.65
CA SER A 44 10.15 12.61 -7.76
C SER A 44 11.53 12.95 -8.34
N ASN A 45 11.72 12.72 -9.63
CA ASN A 45 13.01 13.00 -10.24
C ASN A 45 13.33 14.50 -10.23
N LYS A 46 12.34 15.33 -10.47
CA LYS A 46 12.59 16.76 -10.51
C LYS A 46 12.67 17.43 -9.15
N LEU A 47 11.87 16.98 -8.21
CA LEU A 47 11.75 17.70 -6.95
C LEU A 47 12.43 17.01 -5.78
N CYS A 48 12.57 15.71 -5.85
CA CYS A 48 12.94 14.93 -4.69
C CYS A 48 14.14 14.01 -4.89
N SER A 49 14.91 14.19 -5.95
CA SER A 49 16.02 13.27 -6.26
C SER A 49 17.05 13.21 -5.15
N LYS A 50 17.22 14.28 -4.39
CA LYS A 50 18.22 14.25 -3.34
C LYS A 50 17.85 13.32 -2.19
N PHE A 51 16.61 12.85 -2.16
CA PHE A 51 16.20 11.92 -1.13
C PHE A 51 16.19 10.48 -1.62
N PHE A 52 16.60 10.22 -2.87
CA PHE A 52 16.63 8.87 -3.38
C PHE A 52 17.62 8.06 -2.54
N GLY A 53 17.23 6.87 -2.21
CA GLY A 53 18.06 6.01 -1.35
C GLY A 53 17.81 6.18 0.13
N GLN A 54 16.98 7.14 0.52
CA GLN A 54 16.69 7.36 1.92
C GLN A 54 15.34 6.80 2.36
N GLY A 55 14.68 6.09 1.48
CA GLY A 55 13.42 5.44 1.81
C GLY A 55 12.23 6.17 1.23
N ASP A 56 11.16 5.41 1.03
CA ASP A 56 9.95 5.94 0.40
C ASP A 56 9.31 7.05 1.21
N MET A 57 9.39 6.99 2.52
CA MET A 57 8.75 8.01 3.34
C MET A 57 9.40 9.38 3.17
N MET A 58 10.71 9.40 2.93
CA MET A 58 11.40 10.66 2.70
C MET A 58 10.95 11.26 1.36
N ILE A 59 10.77 10.43 0.35
CA ILE A 59 10.31 10.90 -0.93
C ILE A 59 8.88 11.37 -0.82
N LEU A 60 8.03 10.64 -0.12
CA LEU A 60 6.64 11.04 0.08
C LEU A 60 6.55 12.40 0.77
N GLY A 61 7.33 12.59 1.84
CA GLY A 61 7.33 13.87 2.55
C GLY A 61 7.75 15.02 1.64
N CYS A 62 8.75 14.76 0.78
CA CYS A 62 9.20 15.76 -0.16
C CYS A 62 8.09 16.11 -1.15
N LEU A 63 7.39 15.11 -1.66
CA LEU A 63 6.30 15.36 -2.60
C LEU A 63 5.17 16.14 -1.95
N GLN A 64 4.85 15.82 -0.70
CA GLN A 64 3.80 16.52 0.03
C GLN A 64 4.16 17.99 0.22
N GLN A 65 5.43 18.27 0.48
CA GLN A 65 5.86 19.64 0.67
C GLN A 65 5.87 20.41 -0.64
N ASN A 66 5.90 19.73 -1.76
CA ASN A 66 5.92 20.34 -3.08
C ASN A 66 4.63 20.15 -3.83
N LYS A 67 3.50 20.01 -3.10
CA LYS A 67 2.27 19.63 -3.75
C LYS A 67 1.84 20.51 -4.91
N VAL A 68 2.12 21.78 -4.87
CA VAL A 68 1.69 22.65 -5.97
C VAL A 68 2.54 22.46 -7.21
N ARG A 69 3.68 21.79 -7.07
CA ARG A 69 4.57 21.59 -8.19
C ARG A 69 4.47 20.17 -8.77
N LEU A 70 3.64 19.34 -8.21
CA LEU A 70 3.52 17.98 -8.67
C LEU A 70 2.85 17.93 -10.03
N THR A 71 3.16 16.91 -10.81
CA THR A 71 2.42 16.69 -12.06
C THR A 71 0.99 16.34 -11.67
N GLY A 72 0.07 16.52 -12.61
CA GLY A 72 -1.34 16.18 -12.37
C GLY A 72 -1.51 14.73 -11.99
N ALA A 73 -0.78 13.83 -12.62
CA ALA A 73 -0.88 12.40 -12.34
C ALA A 73 -0.43 12.11 -10.90
N CYS A 74 0.66 12.71 -10.46
CA CYS A 74 1.16 12.48 -9.12
C CYS A 74 0.21 13.05 -8.08
N ARG A 75 -0.31 14.26 -8.31
CA ARG A 75 -1.23 14.87 -7.40
C ARG A 75 -2.49 14.03 -7.27
N LYS A 76 -3.01 13.52 -8.39
CA LYS A 76 -4.20 12.71 -8.36
C LYS A 76 -3.96 11.41 -7.59
N PHE A 77 -2.85 10.75 -7.85
CA PHE A 77 -2.54 9.50 -7.16
C PHE A 77 -2.45 9.71 -5.66
N LEU A 78 -1.70 10.72 -5.23
CA LEU A 78 -1.51 10.95 -3.79
C LEU A 78 -2.81 11.38 -3.12
N THR A 79 -3.66 12.11 -3.82
CA THR A 79 -4.96 12.48 -3.28
C THR A 79 -5.83 11.23 -3.12
N GLU A 80 -5.83 10.34 -4.09
CA GLU A 80 -6.65 9.15 -4.04
C GLU A 80 -6.26 8.23 -2.88
N ILE A 81 -5.00 8.18 -2.53
CA ILE A 81 -4.58 7.31 -1.44
C ILE A 81 -4.53 8.06 -0.10
N GLY A 82 -5.08 9.29 -0.05
CA GLY A 82 -5.18 10.03 1.20
C GLY A 82 -3.87 10.62 1.70
N GLN A 83 -2.88 10.76 0.84
CA GLN A 83 -1.58 11.27 1.26
C GLN A 83 -1.35 12.72 0.85
N LEU A 84 -2.35 13.39 0.30
CA LEU A 84 -2.20 14.77 -0.06
C LEU A 84 -3.47 15.50 0.33
N HIS A 85 -3.34 16.60 1.02
CA HIS A 85 -4.49 17.34 1.53
C HIS A 85 -4.53 18.76 1.03
#